data_4e88998ebf1acdaa719d94937157de66
#
_entry.id   4e88998ebf1acdaa719d94937157de66
#
_cell.length_a   1.000
_cell.length_b   1.000
_cell.length_c   1.000
_cell.angle_alpha   90.00
_cell.angle_beta   90.00
_cell.angle_gamma   90.00
#
_symmetry.space_group_name_H-M   'P 1'
#
loop_
_entity.id
_entity.type
_entity.pdbx_description
1 polymer ?
#
loop_
_entity_poly.entity_id
_entity_poly.type
_entity_poly.pdbx_seq_one_letter_code
_entity_poly.pdbx_strand_id
1 'polypeptide(L)'
;MQSFLKSTITLLYSSLLLGKNKKNNNLRILMYHSIRLGNSSKNMWSLDSNYFSEHLSYLHKKKDIHLYSCTDLVESIPENGIMITFDDGYRDNFEIAAPILFELKIPFSVFVVTDYIRNEKKGFMNPGMLRELSKNPLVTIGSHSKSHIPLTSCNQEELKIEISESKSYLEDLLGEEVSMFSYPHGKFNSLVKDAVLKGGYKLAFTSHYDVNHLNQDKLALNRNEIWNTDNLQILKNKIAGDWDWLKYRSL
;
A
#
# COMPACT_ATOMS: atom_id res chain seq x y z
N MET A 1 -20.86 -15.66 3.41
CA MET A 1 -21.83 -14.65 3.93
C MET A 1 -21.27 -13.21 3.87
N GLN A 2 -20.06 -12.91 4.35
CA GLN A 2 -19.48 -11.54 4.31
C GLN A 2 -19.24 -10.99 2.89
N SER A 3 -18.83 -11.79 1.92
CA SER A 3 -18.60 -11.34 0.53
C SER A 3 -19.91 -10.96 -0.18
N PHE A 4 -20.98 -11.73 0.03
CA PHE A 4 -22.30 -11.45 -0.54
C PHE A 4 -22.89 -10.15 0.02
N LEU A 5 -22.77 -9.91 1.33
CA LEU A 5 -23.22 -8.67 1.97
C LEU A 5 -22.47 -7.45 1.42
N LYS A 6 -21.14 -7.55 1.28
CA LYS A 6 -20.32 -6.48 0.68
C LYS A 6 -20.77 -6.16 -0.76
N SER A 7 -21.00 -7.18 -1.59
CA SER A 7 -21.47 -6.99 -2.97
C SER A 7 -22.85 -6.31 -3.03
N THR A 8 -23.77 -6.68 -2.13
CA THR A 8 -25.11 -6.06 -2.08
C THR A 8 -25.01 -4.60 -1.65
N ILE A 9 -24.22 -4.28 -0.63
CA ILE A 9 -24.00 -2.88 -0.20
C ILE A 9 -23.37 -2.07 -1.34
N THR A 10 -22.39 -2.63 -2.04
CA THR A 10 -21.73 -1.98 -3.18
C THR A 10 -22.72 -1.65 -4.30
N LEU A 11 -23.64 -2.59 -4.65
CA LEU A 11 -24.67 -2.35 -5.65
C LEU A 11 -25.64 -1.24 -5.23
N LEU A 12 -26.08 -1.22 -3.97
CA LEU A 12 -26.95 -0.17 -3.44
C LEU A 12 -26.24 1.19 -3.44
N TYR A 13 -24.99 1.24 -2.99
CA TYR A 13 -24.19 2.45 -2.96
C TYR A 13 -23.95 3.01 -4.38
N SER A 14 -23.60 2.16 -5.34
CA SER A 14 -23.39 2.57 -6.72
C SER A 14 -24.70 3.07 -7.37
N SER A 15 -25.84 2.45 -7.07
CA SER A 15 -27.15 2.89 -7.57
C SER A 15 -27.56 4.28 -7.03
N LEU A 16 -27.23 4.59 -5.78
CA LEU A 16 -27.47 5.90 -5.17
C LEU A 16 -26.56 7.00 -5.77
N LEU A 17 -25.42 6.61 -6.34
CA LEU A 17 -24.48 7.52 -7.00
C LEU A 17 -24.72 7.68 -8.51
N LEU A 18 -25.69 6.92 -9.08
CA LEU A 18 -26.13 7.06 -10.47
C LEU A 18 -26.71 8.47 -10.66
N GLY A 19 -25.97 9.34 -11.33
CA GLY A 19 -26.35 10.75 -11.57
C GLY A 19 -25.40 11.79 -10.96
N LYS A 20 -24.52 11.42 -10.05
CA LYS A 20 -23.38 12.27 -9.68
C LYS A 20 -22.25 12.02 -10.67
N ASN A 21 -21.86 13.05 -11.43
CA ASN A 21 -20.69 13.00 -12.31
C ASN A 21 -19.50 12.51 -11.51
N LYS A 22 -19.15 11.21 -11.65
CA LYS A 22 -17.95 10.61 -11.05
C LYS A 22 -16.71 11.05 -11.83
N LYS A 23 -16.40 12.35 -11.86
CA LYS A 23 -15.05 12.77 -12.14
C LYS A 23 -14.23 12.40 -10.91
N ASN A 24 -13.69 11.19 -10.90
CA ASN A 24 -12.73 10.76 -9.89
C ASN A 24 -11.38 11.50 -10.12
N ASN A 25 -11.36 12.78 -9.82
CA ASN A 25 -10.15 13.60 -9.85
C ASN A 25 -9.39 13.47 -8.54
N ASN A 26 -9.11 12.23 -8.10
CA ASN A 26 -8.45 11.99 -6.83
C ASN A 26 -7.44 10.85 -6.99
N LEU A 27 -6.36 10.93 -6.25
CA LEU A 27 -5.37 9.85 -6.19
C LEU A 27 -5.93 8.66 -5.40
N ARG A 28 -5.86 7.46 -5.98
CA ARG A 28 -6.08 6.19 -5.27
C ARG A 28 -4.78 5.47 -5.06
N ILE A 29 -4.55 5.00 -3.86
CA ILE A 29 -3.37 4.22 -3.51
C ILE A 29 -3.83 2.79 -3.24
N LEU A 30 -3.48 1.87 -4.11
CA LEU A 30 -3.81 0.44 -3.98
C LEU A 30 -2.83 -0.22 -3.03
N MET A 31 -3.35 -0.93 -2.02
CA MET A 31 -2.56 -1.62 -1.02
C MET A 31 -2.66 -3.13 -1.23
N TYR A 32 -1.59 -3.72 -1.73
CA TYR A 32 -1.38 -5.15 -1.85
C TYR A 32 -0.52 -5.66 -0.69
N HIS A 33 -0.44 -6.99 -0.52
CA HIS A 33 0.48 -7.64 0.39
C HIS A 33 1.21 -8.78 -0.34
N SER A 34 0.72 -10.01 -0.25
CA SER A 34 1.32 -11.19 -0.88
C SER A 34 0.71 -11.48 -2.25
N ILE A 35 1.53 -11.85 -3.23
CA ILE A 35 1.10 -12.30 -4.57
C ILE A 35 1.53 -13.74 -4.77
N ARG A 36 0.60 -14.67 -4.93
CA ARG A 36 0.89 -16.11 -4.99
C ARG A 36 0.46 -16.76 -6.30
N LEU A 37 1.20 -17.79 -6.68
CA LEU A 37 0.81 -18.69 -7.76
C LEU A 37 -0.32 -19.61 -7.29
N GLY A 38 -1.47 -19.55 -7.98
CA GLY A 38 -2.62 -20.42 -7.73
C GLY A 38 -3.53 -19.95 -6.60
N ASN A 39 -4.80 -20.29 -6.71
CA ASN A 39 -5.94 -19.75 -5.95
C ASN A 39 -6.15 -20.44 -4.58
N SER A 40 -5.14 -21.04 -3.95
CA SER A 40 -5.30 -21.92 -2.79
C SER A 40 -5.17 -21.26 -1.41
N SER A 41 -4.94 -19.96 -1.35
CA SER A 41 -4.73 -19.28 -0.06
C SER A 41 -6.04 -18.88 0.63
N LYS A 42 -6.23 -19.36 1.87
CA LYS A 42 -7.29 -18.86 2.78
C LYS A 42 -6.95 -17.48 3.37
N ASN A 43 -5.72 -16.99 3.17
CA ASN A 43 -5.30 -15.68 3.64
C ASN A 43 -5.91 -14.58 2.75
N MET A 44 -6.71 -13.70 3.33
CA MET A 44 -7.38 -12.61 2.62
C MET A 44 -6.42 -11.61 1.98
N TRP A 45 -5.19 -11.54 2.44
CA TRP A 45 -4.14 -10.63 1.97
C TRP A 45 -3.26 -11.23 0.86
N SER A 46 -3.59 -12.44 0.36
CA SER A 46 -2.77 -13.15 -0.63
C SER A 46 -3.52 -13.28 -1.94
N LEU A 47 -3.27 -12.36 -2.87
CA LEU A 47 -3.91 -12.31 -4.19
C LEU A 47 -3.28 -13.33 -5.14
N ASP A 48 -4.10 -13.95 -6.00
CA ASP A 48 -3.63 -14.80 -7.10
C ASP A 48 -2.86 -13.96 -8.14
N SER A 49 -1.73 -14.48 -8.62
CA SER A 49 -0.87 -13.79 -9.59
C SER A 49 -1.56 -13.54 -10.94
N ASN A 50 -2.53 -14.38 -11.33
CA ASN A 50 -3.31 -14.14 -12.54
C ASN A 50 -4.20 -12.90 -12.36
N TYR A 51 -4.90 -12.76 -11.22
CA TYR A 51 -5.67 -11.54 -10.93
C TYR A 51 -4.76 -10.33 -10.86
N PHE A 52 -3.59 -10.46 -10.23
CA PHE A 52 -2.61 -9.37 -10.17
C PHE A 52 -2.17 -8.94 -11.59
N SER A 53 -1.84 -9.89 -12.46
CA SER A 53 -1.46 -9.62 -13.85
C SER A 53 -2.60 -8.95 -14.65
N GLU A 54 -3.85 -9.39 -14.44
CA GLU A 54 -5.02 -8.75 -15.05
C GLU A 54 -5.21 -7.30 -14.55
N HIS A 55 -5.01 -7.05 -13.25
CA HIS A 55 -5.05 -5.73 -12.65
C HIS A 55 -4.04 -4.80 -13.32
N LEU A 56 -2.78 -5.21 -13.37
CA LEU A 56 -1.70 -4.41 -13.93
C LEU A 56 -1.88 -4.17 -15.44
N SER A 57 -2.27 -5.19 -16.18
CA SER A 57 -2.56 -5.07 -17.61
C SER A 57 -3.69 -4.08 -17.89
N TYR A 58 -4.71 -4.06 -17.06
CA TYR A 58 -5.80 -3.09 -17.15
C TYR A 58 -5.30 -1.67 -16.86
N LEU A 59 -4.57 -1.46 -15.77
CA LEU A 59 -4.03 -0.16 -15.40
C LEU A 59 -3.07 0.39 -16.46
N HIS A 60 -2.18 -0.44 -16.97
CA HIS A 60 -1.20 -0.07 -18.01
C HIS A 60 -1.86 0.34 -19.33
N LYS A 61 -2.98 -0.31 -19.72
CA LYS A 61 -3.72 0.00 -20.95
C LYS A 61 -4.58 1.26 -20.86
N LYS A 62 -4.88 1.73 -19.66
CA LYS A 62 -5.72 2.91 -19.42
C LYS A 62 -4.92 4.20 -19.58
N LYS A 63 -5.05 4.87 -20.74
CA LYS A 63 -4.33 6.12 -21.06
C LYS A 63 -4.78 7.33 -20.21
N ASP A 64 -5.95 7.25 -19.61
CA ASP A 64 -6.54 8.28 -18.74
C ASP A 64 -6.14 8.13 -17.26
N ILE A 65 -5.40 7.08 -16.92
CA ILE A 65 -4.87 6.85 -15.58
C ILE A 65 -3.35 7.05 -15.58
N HIS A 66 -2.88 7.98 -14.77
CA HIS A 66 -1.44 8.12 -14.51
C HIS A 66 -1.03 7.24 -13.33
N LEU A 67 0.11 6.54 -13.46
CA LEU A 67 0.66 5.69 -12.41
C LEU A 67 1.82 6.42 -11.75
N TYR A 68 1.66 6.75 -10.47
CA TYR A 68 2.61 7.54 -9.70
C TYR A 68 3.53 6.65 -8.84
N SER A 69 4.77 7.10 -8.70
CA SER A 69 5.68 6.61 -7.66
C SER A 69 5.41 7.32 -6.32
N CYS A 70 5.95 6.79 -5.24
CA CYS A 70 5.87 7.42 -3.92
C CYS A 70 6.59 8.79 -3.91
N THR A 71 7.69 8.90 -4.64
CA THR A 71 8.49 10.13 -4.71
C THR A 71 7.75 11.29 -5.34
N ASP A 72 6.85 11.02 -6.31
CA ASP A 72 6.02 12.04 -6.93
C ASP A 72 5.09 12.75 -5.92
N LEU A 73 4.70 12.05 -4.84
CA LEU A 73 3.80 12.57 -3.81
C LEU A 73 4.50 13.49 -2.79
N VAL A 74 5.83 13.51 -2.75
CA VAL A 74 6.58 14.31 -1.77
C VAL A 74 6.32 15.81 -1.96
N GLU A 75 6.28 16.27 -3.20
CA GLU A 75 6.03 17.69 -3.50
C GLU A 75 4.55 18.04 -3.40
N SER A 76 3.69 17.28 -4.07
CA SER A 76 2.23 17.51 -4.04
C SER A 76 1.46 16.21 -4.25
N ILE A 77 0.24 16.13 -3.72
CA ILE A 77 -0.67 15.03 -3.99
C ILE A 77 -1.34 15.29 -5.34
N PRO A 78 -1.22 14.38 -6.32
CA PRO A 78 -1.86 14.53 -7.63
C PRO A 78 -3.38 14.55 -7.54
N GLU A 79 -4.03 15.33 -8.40
CA GLU A 79 -5.50 15.39 -8.47
C GLU A 79 -6.14 14.11 -9.03
N ASN A 80 -5.38 13.29 -9.78
CA ASN A 80 -5.90 12.07 -10.39
C ASN A 80 -4.76 11.06 -10.59
N GLY A 81 -5.07 9.80 -10.46
CA GLY A 81 -4.14 8.70 -10.76
C GLY A 81 -4.19 7.56 -9.77
N ILE A 82 -3.28 6.63 -9.95
CA ILE A 82 -3.14 5.44 -9.12
C ILE A 82 -1.68 5.28 -8.70
N MET A 83 -1.49 4.83 -7.46
CA MET A 83 -0.21 4.39 -6.93
C MET A 83 -0.35 2.95 -6.41
N ILE A 84 0.69 2.15 -6.55
CA ILE A 84 0.72 0.75 -6.12
C ILE A 84 1.67 0.61 -4.94
N THR A 85 1.17 0.01 -3.86
CA THR A 85 1.94 -0.26 -2.65
C THR A 85 1.80 -1.70 -2.20
N PHE A 86 2.85 -2.23 -1.56
CA PHE A 86 2.86 -3.54 -0.90
C PHE A 86 3.28 -3.35 0.55
N ASP A 87 2.62 -4.04 1.47
CA ASP A 87 2.98 -4.06 2.88
C ASP A 87 3.66 -5.38 3.27
N ASP A 88 4.31 -5.37 4.44
CA ASP A 88 5.00 -6.47 5.14
C ASP A 88 6.33 -6.91 4.53
N GLY A 89 6.60 -6.73 3.24
CA GLY A 89 7.83 -7.16 2.59
C GLY A 89 7.88 -8.66 2.31
N TYR A 90 6.76 -9.25 1.87
CA TYR A 90 6.72 -10.66 1.47
C TYR A 90 7.74 -10.99 0.38
N ARG A 91 8.28 -12.22 0.41
CA ARG A 91 9.24 -12.72 -0.59
C ARG A 91 8.67 -12.68 -2.00
N ASP A 92 7.38 -12.97 -2.15
CA ASP A 92 6.70 -12.98 -3.44
C ASP A 92 6.56 -11.59 -4.07
N ASN A 93 6.72 -10.51 -3.31
CA ASN A 93 6.83 -9.17 -3.88
C ASN A 93 8.07 -9.04 -4.77
N PHE A 94 9.19 -9.68 -4.39
CA PHE A 94 10.41 -9.74 -5.19
C PHE A 94 10.32 -10.80 -6.30
N GLU A 95 9.89 -12.02 -5.96
CA GLU A 95 9.97 -13.17 -6.87
C GLU A 95 8.86 -13.20 -7.93
N ILE A 96 7.67 -12.63 -7.63
CA ILE A 96 6.47 -12.73 -8.48
C ILE A 96 5.98 -11.34 -8.92
N ALA A 97 5.75 -10.42 -7.98
CA ALA A 97 5.14 -9.14 -8.31
C ALA A 97 6.09 -8.21 -9.09
N ALA A 98 7.34 -8.07 -8.64
CA ALA A 98 8.30 -7.16 -9.24
C ALA A 98 8.60 -7.48 -10.72
N PRO A 99 8.82 -8.72 -11.16
CA PRO A 99 9.02 -9.04 -12.57
C PRO A 99 7.88 -8.54 -13.47
N ILE A 100 6.62 -8.71 -13.04
CA ILE A 100 5.44 -8.28 -13.81
C ILE A 100 5.38 -6.74 -13.88
N LEU A 101 5.65 -6.06 -12.75
CA LEU A 101 5.67 -4.60 -12.68
C LEU A 101 6.80 -4.00 -13.53
N PHE A 102 7.97 -4.63 -13.55
CA PHE A 102 9.12 -4.19 -14.37
C PHE A 102 8.84 -4.34 -15.87
N GLU A 103 8.25 -5.45 -16.29
CA GLU A 103 7.85 -5.66 -17.69
C GLU A 103 6.91 -4.57 -18.18
N LEU A 104 5.95 -4.15 -17.35
CA LEU A 104 4.97 -3.12 -17.65
C LEU A 104 5.48 -1.69 -17.34
N LYS A 105 6.69 -1.54 -16.79
CA LYS A 105 7.29 -0.26 -16.37
C LYS A 105 6.40 0.52 -15.40
N ILE A 106 5.75 -0.19 -14.46
CA ILE A 106 4.86 0.38 -13.46
C ILE A 106 5.65 0.65 -12.18
N PRO A 107 5.68 1.89 -11.67
CA PRO A 107 6.30 2.20 -10.38
C PRO A 107 5.48 1.63 -9.22
N PHE A 108 6.17 1.23 -8.15
CA PHE A 108 5.54 0.72 -6.94
C PHE A 108 6.41 0.94 -5.71
N SER A 109 5.77 0.83 -4.53
CA SER A 109 6.48 0.94 -3.26
C SER A 109 6.28 -0.30 -2.41
N VAL A 110 7.30 -0.69 -1.65
CA VAL A 110 7.23 -1.81 -0.72
C VAL A 110 7.60 -1.33 0.68
N PHE A 111 6.67 -1.47 1.62
CA PHE A 111 6.87 -1.17 3.03
C PHE A 111 7.24 -2.45 3.78
N VAL A 112 8.42 -2.47 4.38
CA VAL A 112 8.97 -3.69 4.98
C VAL A 112 9.03 -3.60 6.50
N VAL A 113 8.70 -4.71 7.16
CA VAL A 113 8.94 -4.90 8.59
C VAL A 113 10.40 -5.29 8.78
N THR A 114 11.19 -4.42 9.41
CA THR A 114 12.66 -4.60 9.37
C THR A 114 13.15 -5.82 10.12
N ASP A 115 12.49 -6.23 11.20
CA ASP A 115 12.85 -7.48 11.91
C ASP A 115 12.56 -8.73 11.06
N TYR A 116 11.56 -8.68 10.15
CA TYR A 116 11.32 -9.80 9.25
C TYR A 116 12.43 -9.95 8.22
N ILE A 117 12.96 -8.82 7.73
CA ILE A 117 14.07 -8.79 6.77
C ILE A 117 15.40 -9.18 7.47
N ARG A 118 15.72 -8.51 8.59
CA ARG A 118 16.96 -8.71 9.35
C ARG A 118 17.12 -10.15 9.82
N ASN A 119 16.05 -10.76 10.31
CA ASN A 119 16.04 -12.11 10.85
C ASN A 119 15.73 -13.18 9.79
N GLU A 120 15.68 -12.82 8.52
CA GLU A 120 15.37 -13.71 7.39
C GLU A 120 14.15 -14.59 7.63
N LYS A 121 13.07 -13.97 8.15
CA LYS A 121 11.84 -14.66 8.50
C LYS A 121 11.27 -15.36 7.26
N LYS A 122 10.97 -16.66 7.41
CA LYS A 122 10.43 -17.47 6.33
C LYS A 122 9.19 -16.85 5.68
N GLY A 123 9.19 -16.70 4.35
CA GLY A 123 8.09 -16.12 3.58
C GLY A 123 8.23 -14.62 3.32
N PHE A 124 9.23 -13.97 3.89
CA PHE A 124 9.57 -12.56 3.66
C PHE A 124 10.88 -12.44 2.88
N MET A 125 11.15 -11.27 2.32
CA MET A 125 12.42 -10.98 1.67
C MET A 125 13.57 -11.07 2.68
N ASN A 126 14.76 -11.42 2.20
CA ASN A 126 15.99 -11.28 2.96
C ASN A 126 16.71 -9.96 2.58
N PRO A 127 17.79 -9.57 3.31
CA PRO A 127 18.51 -8.33 3.02
C PRO A 127 19.07 -8.24 1.59
N GLY A 128 19.50 -9.39 1.01
CA GLY A 128 20.01 -9.45 -0.36
C GLY A 128 18.92 -9.13 -1.41
N MET A 129 17.75 -9.72 -1.25
CA MET A 129 16.59 -9.45 -2.11
C MET A 129 16.15 -7.99 -2.03
N LEU A 130 16.12 -7.41 -0.83
CA LEU A 130 15.71 -6.03 -0.64
C LEU A 130 16.70 -5.05 -1.30
N ARG A 131 18.03 -5.28 -1.15
CA ARG A 131 19.05 -4.50 -1.86
C ARG A 131 18.95 -4.63 -3.38
N GLU A 132 18.61 -5.82 -3.89
CA GLU A 132 18.48 -6.02 -5.33
C GLU A 132 17.24 -5.30 -5.86
N LEU A 133 16.13 -5.40 -5.14
CA LEU A 133 14.87 -4.73 -5.50
C LEU A 133 15.03 -3.21 -5.54
N SER A 134 15.71 -2.61 -4.56
CA SER A 134 15.88 -1.15 -4.45
C SER A 134 16.72 -0.53 -5.57
N LYS A 135 17.56 -1.31 -6.27
CA LYS A 135 18.36 -0.80 -7.41
C LYS A 135 17.50 -0.40 -8.62
N ASN A 136 16.26 -0.89 -8.70
CA ASN A 136 15.41 -0.56 -9.82
C ASN A 136 14.72 0.80 -9.59
N PRO A 137 14.84 1.78 -10.50
CA PRO A 137 14.28 3.12 -10.31
C PRO A 137 12.75 3.17 -10.24
N LEU A 138 12.06 2.08 -10.57
CA LEU A 138 10.61 1.95 -10.42
C LEU A 138 10.20 1.60 -8.99
N VAL A 139 11.15 1.31 -8.10
CA VAL A 139 10.87 0.84 -6.74
C VAL A 139 11.22 1.90 -5.72
N THR A 140 10.30 2.10 -4.77
CA THR A 140 10.59 2.85 -3.55
C THR A 140 10.45 1.92 -2.36
N ILE A 141 11.49 1.82 -1.52
CA ILE A 141 11.41 1.08 -0.27
C ILE A 141 11.02 2.02 0.85
N GLY A 142 10.04 1.62 1.66
CA GLY A 142 9.59 2.32 2.85
C GLY A 142 9.62 1.42 4.09
N SER A 143 9.47 2.02 5.26
CA SER A 143 9.40 1.30 6.53
C SER A 143 7.96 0.92 6.87
N HIS A 144 7.77 -0.29 7.42
CA HIS A 144 6.53 -0.74 8.06
C HIS A 144 6.78 -1.03 9.55
N SER A 145 7.52 -0.15 10.22
CA SER A 145 8.07 -0.27 11.57
C SER A 145 9.13 -1.38 11.72
N LYS A 146 9.62 -1.53 12.95
CA LYS A 146 10.62 -2.55 13.29
C LYS A 146 9.97 -3.93 13.39
N SER A 147 8.96 -4.10 14.22
CA SER A 147 8.43 -5.40 14.62
C SER A 147 6.96 -5.65 14.26
N HIS A 148 6.28 -4.67 13.60
CA HIS A 148 4.88 -4.75 13.20
C HIS A 148 3.88 -4.81 14.38
N ILE A 149 4.22 -4.23 15.52
CA ILE A 149 3.28 -4.12 16.65
C ILE A 149 2.30 -2.94 16.46
N PRO A 150 1.13 -2.94 17.13
CA PRO A 150 0.23 -1.81 17.12
C PRO A 150 0.85 -0.57 17.77
N LEU A 151 1.32 0.39 16.99
CA LEU A 151 2.04 1.57 17.49
C LEU A 151 1.20 2.44 18.45
N THR A 152 -0.13 2.39 18.35
CA THR A 152 -1.04 3.12 19.24
C THR A 152 -1.01 2.62 20.69
N SER A 153 -0.42 1.45 20.94
CA SER A 153 -0.24 0.86 22.27
C SER A 153 1.15 1.14 22.87
N CYS A 154 2.05 1.75 22.09
CA CYS A 154 3.43 2.01 22.48
C CYS A 154 3.56 3.31 23.28
N ASN A 155 4.47 3.33 24.24
CA ASN A 155 4.95 4.55 24.88
C ASN A 155 5.96 5.28 23.96
N GLN A 156 6.46 6.46 24.38
CA GLN A 156 7.35 7.28 23.55
C GLN A 156 8.69 6.61 23.22
N GLU A 157 9.28 5.87 24.17
CA GLU A 157 10.54 5.15 23.95
C GLU A 157 10.34 3.97 22.96
N GLU A 158 9.27 3.22 23.13
CA GLU A 158 8.92 2.14 22.21
C GLU A 158 8.65 2.68 20.80
N LEU A 159 7.93 3.80 20.65
CA LEU A 159 7.72 4.45 19.37
C LEU A 159 9.03 4.88 18.71
N LYS A 160 9.96 5.43 19.50
CA LYS A 160 11.28 5.81 18.99
C LYS A 160 12.02 4.60 18.46
N ILE A 161 12.01 3.49 19.18
CA ILE A 161 12.64 2.23 18.77
C ILE A 161 11.99 1.72 17.47
N GLU A 162 10.66 1.59 17.43
CA GLU A 162 9.94 1.06 16.29
C GLU A 162 10.13 1.90 15.00
N ILE A 163 10.18 3.20 15.14
CA ILE A 163 10.22 4.15 14.02
C ILE A 163 11.66 4.47 13.60
N SER A 164 12.55 4.84 14.56
CA SER A 164 13.89 5.28 14.22
C SER A 164 14.84 4.12 13.90
N GLU A 165 14.78 3.00 14.63
CA GLU A 165 15.64 1.85 14.32
C GLU A 165 15.27 1.19 12.99
N SER A 166 13.96 1.17 12.64
CA SER A 166 13.54 0.67 11.32
C SER A 166 14.08 1.54 10.19
N LYS A 167 14.04 2.88 10.35
CA LYS A 167 14.63 3.81 9.37
C LYS A 167 16.12 3.61 9.24
N SER A 168 16.87 3.68 10.35
CA SER A 168 18.33 3.54 10.34
C SER A 168 18.77 2.21 9.73
N TYR A 169 18.10 1.11 10.08
CA TYR A 169 18.41 -0.19 9.49
C TYR A 169 18.25 -0.21 7.97
N LEU A 170 17.16 0.38 7.45
CA LEU A 170 16.92 0.42 6.00
C LEU A 170 17.92 1.34 5.30
N GLU A 171 18.21 2.50 5.85
CA GLU A 171 19.19 3.44 5.30
C GLU A 171 20.61 2.83 5.28
N ASP A 172 21.02 2.16 6.33
CA ASP A 172 22.30 1.42 6.39
C ASP A 172 22.33 0.27 5.36
N LEU A 173 21.21 -0.43 5.17
CA LEU A 173 21.11 -1.57 4.26
C LEU A 173 21.13 -1.14 2.79
N LEU A 174 20.45 -0.03 2.46
CA LEU A 174 20.20 0.40 1.09
C LEU A 174 21.19 1.49 0.62
N GLY A 175 21.79 2.24 1.53
CA GLY A 175 22.70 3.34 1.24
C GLY A 175 21.98 4.61 0.73
N GLU A 176 20.68 4.73 0.98
CA GLU A 176 19.84 5.85 0.54
C GLU A 176 18.82 6.27 1.62
N GLU A 177 18.28 7.50 1.53
CA GLU A 177 17.27 8.03 2.46
C GLU A 177 15.95 7.22 2.36
N VAL A 178 15.42 6.77 3.50
CA VAL A 178 14.10 6.14 3.59
C VAL A 178 13.11 7.12 4.22
N SER A 179 12.31 7.76 3.40
CA SER A 179 11.40 8.85 3.79
C SER A 179 9.91 8.48 3.78
N MET A 180 9.60 7.19 3.56
CA MET A 180 8.23 6.68 3.46
C MET A 180 7.94 5.69 4.58
N PHE A 181 6.75 5.82 5.20
CA PHE A 181 6.30 4.98 6.31
C PHE A 181 4.90 4.42 6.07
N SER A 182 4.65 3.15 6.40
CA SER A 182 3.30 2.60 6.48
C SER A 182 3.00 2.23 7.94
N TYR A 183 1.87 2.70 8.46
CA TYR A 183 1.45 2.38 9.82
C TYR A 183 1.05 0.90 9.94
N PRO A 184 1.65 0.11 10.86
CA PRO A 184 1.20 -1.25 11.14
C PRO A 184 -0.30 -1.28 11.45
N HIS A 185 -1.01 -2.22 10.83
CA HIS A 185 -2.48 -2.32 10.90
C HIS A 185 -3.23 -1.06 10.42
N GLY A 186 -2.54 -0.10 9.80
CA GLY A 186 -3.08 1.18 9.35
C GLY A 186 -3.47 2.15 10.47
N LYS A 187 -3.16 1.82 11.75
CA LYS A 187 -3.61 2.57 12.92
C LYS A 187 -2.57 3.55 13.43
N PHE A 188 -3.03 4.75 13.71
CA PHE A 188 -2.21 5.79 14.33
C PHE A 188 -3.06 6.72 15.21
N ASN A 189 -2.40 7.48 16.07
CA ASN A 189 -2.95 8.61 16.82
C ASN A 189 -1.99 9.80 16.69
N SER A 190 -2.27 10.92 17.34
CA SER A 190 -1.41 12.11 17.27
C SER A 190 0.02 11.83 17.74
N LEU A 191 0.18 11.04 18.82
CA LEU A 191 1.50 10.68 19.37
C LEU A 191 2.33 9.89 18.35
N VAL A 192 1.72 8.88 17.71
CA VAL A 192 2.37 8.06 16.67
C VAL A 192 2.73 8.90 15.46
N LYS A 193 1.82 9.77 14.99
CA LYS A 193 2.07 10.65 13.84
C LYS A 193 3.21 11.63 14.12
N ASP A 194 3.25 12.22 15.31
CA ASP A 194 4.34 13.11 15.73
C ASP A 194 5.68 12.37 15.80
N ALA A 195 5.68 11.12 16.25
CA ALA A 195 6.89 10.29 16.27
C ALA A 195 7.39 9.98 14.85
N VAL A 196 6.48 9.67 13.90
CA VAL A 196 6.82 9.46 12.48
C VAL A 196 7.39 10.74 11.85
N LEU A 197 6.77 11.90 12.12
CA LEU A 197 7.29 13.19 11.66
C LEU A 197 8.70 13.47 12.21
N LYS A 198 8.90 13.29 13.53
CA LYS A 198 10.20 13.47 14.19
C LYS A 198 11.25 12.45 13.71
N GLY A 199 10.81 11.27 13.28
CA GLY A 199 11.66 10.26 12.63
C GLY A 199 12.14 10.66 11.23
N GLY A 200 11.68 11.81 10.70
CA GLY A 200 12.11 12.34 9.40
C GLY A 200 11.41 11.69 8.20
N TYR A 201 10.27 11.03 8.41
CA TYR A 201 9.47 10.55 7.30
C TYR A 201 8.67 11.68 6.66
N LYS A 202 8.59 11.69 5.33
CA LYS A 202 7.92 12.72 4.52
C LYS A 202 6.49 12.33 4.17
N LEU A 203 6.23 11.02 3.97
CA LEU A 203 4.91 10.46 3.70
C LEU A 203 4.63 9.31 4.66
N ALA A 204 3.37 9.20 5.10
CA ALA A 204 2.93 8.03 5.86
C ALA A 204 1.54 7.57 5.42
N PHE A 205 1.38 6.24 5.36
CA PHE A 205 0.25 5.56 4.74
C PHE A 205 -0.55 4.78 5.78
N THR A 206 -1.86 4.96 5.74
CA THR A 206 -2.83 4.27 6.60
C THR A 206 -3.50 3.11 5.86
N SER A 207 -4.40 2.38 6.51
CA SER A 207 -5.37 1.49 5.85
C SER A 207 -6.78 2.08 5.81
N HIS A 208 -6.93 3.38 6.09
CA HIS A 208 -8.21 4.03 5.95
C HIS A 208 -8.63 4.05 4.47
N TYR A 209 -9.82 3.49 4.20
CA TYR A 209 -10.30 3.33 2.84
C TYR A 209 -10.92 4.62 2.34
N ASP A 210 -10.18 5.40 1.57
CA ASP A 210 -10.69 6.59 0.86
C ASP A 210 -9.74 6.94 -0.30
N VAL A 211 -10.05 8.03 -1.00
CA VAL A 211 -9.18 8.69 -1.96
C VAL A 211 -8.32 9.75 -1.25
N ASN A 212 -7.30 10.25 -1.95
CA ASN A 212 -6.46 11.34 -1.48
C ASN A 212 -6.68 12.58 -2.35
N HIS A 213 -6.76 13.74 -1.70
CA HIS A 213 -6.97 15.04 -2.32
C HIS A 213 -5.70 15.89 -2.27
N LEU A 214 -5.62 16.94 -3.05
CA LEU A 214 -4.47 17.85 -3.12
C LEU A 214 -3.97 18.31 -1.73
N ASN A 215 -4.87 18.59 -0.81
CA ASN A 215 -4.56 19.06 0.56
C ASN A 215 -4.58 17.93 1.60
N GLN A 216 -4.47 16.68 1.19
CA GLN A 216 -4.40 15.54 2.11
C GLN A 216 -3.19 15.67 3.04
N ASP A 217 -3.37 15.32 4.32
CA ASP A 217 -2.25 15.18 5.24
C ASP A 217 -1.28 14.11 4.74
N LYS A 218 -0.07 14.53 4.39
CA LYS A 218 0.97 13.64 3.85
C LYS A 218 1.40 12.55 4.83
N LEU A 219 1.14 12.75 6.13
CA LEU A 219 1.38 11.74 7.16
C LEU A 219 0.13 10.91 7.49
N ALA A 220 -0.91 10.98 6.67
CA ALA A 220 -2.13 10.20 6.82
C ALA A 220 -2.79 9.89 5.47
N LEU A 221 -2.00 9.33 4.54
CA LEU A 221 -2.49 8.98 3.20
C LEU A 221 -3.39 7.75 3.27
N ASN A 222 -4.55 7.86 2.64
CA ASN A 222 -5.56 6.80 2.56
C ASN A 222 -5.16 5.75 1.52
N ARG A 223 -5.55 4.49 1.76
CA ARG A 223 -5.28 3.40 0.82
C ARG A 223 -6.50 2.51 0.61
N ASN A 224 -6.60 1.96 -0.60
CA ASN A 224 -7.65 1.04 -0.97
C ASN A 224 -7.12 -0.40 -0.91
N GLU A 225 -7.54 -1.16 0.10
CA GLU A 225 -7.14 -2.56 0.31
C GLU A 225 -7.51 -3.44 -0.89
N ILE A 226 -6.59 -4.31 -1.30
CA ILE A 226 -6.83 -5.37 -2.28
C ILE A 226 -6.82 -6.73 -1.57
N TRP A 227 -7.88 -7.50 -1.76
CA TRP A 227 -8.09 -8.79 -1.12
C TRP A 227 -7.93 -9.96 -2.10
N ASN A 228 -7.78 -11.17 -1.58
CA ASN A 228 -7.66 -12.40 -2.38
C ASN A 228 -8.85 -12.68 -3.31
N THR A 229 -10.00 -12.06 -3.07
CA THR A 229 -11.21 -12.18 -3.90
C THR A 229 -11.31 -11.14 -5.00
N ASP A 230 -10.38 -10.20 -5.06
CA ASP A 230 -10.46 -9.06 -5.97
C ASP A 230 -10.01 -9.47 -7.38
N ASN A 231 -10.96 -9.91 -8.18
CA ASN A 231 -10.77 -10.07 -9.61
C ASN A 231 -10.78 -8.72 -10.33
N LEU A 232 -10.53 -8.72 -11.64
CA LEU A 232 -10.50 -7.50 -12.45
C LEU A 232 -11.78 -6.65 -12.34
N GLN A 233 -12.96 -7.27 -12.25
CA GLN A 233 -14.21 -6.51 -12.15
C GLN A 233 -14.31 -5.78 -10.81
N ILE A 234 -13.90 -6.42 -9.71
CA ILE A 234 -13.88 -5.79 -8.39
C ILE A 234 -12.85 -4.64 -8.36
N LEU A 235 -11.68 -4.81 -8.95
CA LEU A 235 -10.71 -3.71 -9.08
C LEU A 235 -11.32 -2.52 -9.83
N LYS A 236 -11.95 -2.75 -10.99
CA LYS A 236 -12.62 -1.69 -11.75
C LYS A 236 -13.64 -0.93 -10.91
N ASN A 237 -14.46 -1.66 -10.16
CA ASN A 237 -15.47 -1.08 -9.26
C ASN A 237 -14.82 -0.27 -8.11
N LYS A 238 -13.70 -0.75 -7.54
CA LYS A 238 -12.93 -0.01 -6.53
C LYS A 238 -12.37 1.29 -7.10
N ILE A 239 -11.77 1.24 -8.29
CA ILE A 239 -11.25 2.44 -8.99
C ILE A 239 -12.38 3.41 -9.33
N ALA A 240 -13.55 2.91 -9.74
CA ALA A 240 -14.72 3.72 -10.03
C ALA A 240 -15.37 4.36 -8.78
N GLY A 241 -14.96 3.95 -7.56
CA GLY A 241 -15.50 4.48 -6.31
C GLY A 241 -16.76 3.77 -5.82
N ASP A 242 -17.13 2.64 -6.42
CA ASP A 242 -18.32 1.87 -5.98
C ASP A 242 -18.12 1.26 -4.58
N TRP A 243 -16.87 1.15 -4.14
CA TRP A 243 -16.49 0.64 -2.83
C TRP A 243 -16.17 1.74 -1.80
N ASP A 244 -16.36 3.03 -2.12
CA ASP A 244 -15.99 4.14 -1.23
C ASP A 244 -16.88 4.23 0.03
N TRP A 245 -17.95 3.45 0.11
CA TRP A 245 -18.71 3.25 1.35
C TRP A 245 -17.85 2.61 2.46
N LEU A 246 -16.76 1.93 2.11
CA LEU A 246 -15.85 1.34 3.09
C LEU A 246 -15.16 2.38 4.00
N LYS A 247 -15.11 3.64 3.59
CA LYS A 247 -14.59 4.73 4.44
C LYS A 247 -15.41 4.96 5.72
N TYR A 248 -16.65 4.52 5.73
CA TYR A 248 -17.52 4.61 6.91
C TYR A 248 -17.39 3.39 7.83
N ARG A 249 -16.54 2.41 7.48
CA ARG A 249 -16.21 1.28 8.35
C ARG A 249 -15.30 1.79 9.47
N SER A 250 -15.71 1.61 10.73
CA SER A 250 -14.80 1.83 11.86
C SER A 250 -13.59 0.88 11.77
N LEU A 251 -12.41 1.44 11.85
CA LEU A 251 -11.13 0.71 11.91
C LEU A 251 -10.93 0.03 13.26
#